data_8d22890ea57ae3c32c6647fde4855545
#
_entry.id   8d22890ea57ae3c32c6647fde4855545
#
_cell.length_a   1.000
_cell.length_b   1.000
_cell.length_c   1.000
_cell.angle_alpha   90.00
_cell.angle_beta   90.00
_cell.angle_gamma   90.00
#
_symmetry.space_group_name_H-M   'P 1'
#
loop_
_entity.id
_entity.type
_entity.pdbx_description
1 polymer ?
#
loop_
_entity_poly.entity_id
_entity_poly.type
_entity_poly.pdbx_seq_one_letter_code
_entity_poly.pdbx_strand_id
1 'polypeptide(L)'
;SDLVRNTIEKDIHKNPMDSRTDEALKEIYERLRPGEPKTAESSRSLLVARFFDPHRYDLAAVGRYKINKKLNIKNRLLNQTLAEHLVDAETGEILVEAGTVMTRSVIDSIAEQLDNGLNKITYIPNDSAVLTEPVELQKFKVVAPGDPDRVVTIIGNANPSDKVRTVTPADILAEMSYFLNLAEGIGRVDDIDHLGNRRIRAVGELLANQVRLGLSRMERNVRERMSVQDNEVLTPQQIINIRPVTAAIKEFFGSSQLSQFMDQHNPLSELSHKRRLSALGPGGLTRDRA
;
A
#
# COMPACT_ATOMS: atom_id res chain seq x y z
N SER A 1 12.09 10.90 -13.96
CA SER A 1 11.48 11.56 -15.12
C SER A 1 11.79 13.05 -15.05
N ASP A 2 11.86 13.71 -16.20
CA ASP A 2 12.14 15.15 -16.28
C ASP A 2 11.04 15.97 -15.61
N LEU A 3 9.81 15.47 -15.60
CA LEU A 3 8.71 16.09 -14.87
C LEU A 3 9.01 16.23 -13.38
N VAL A 4 9.49 15.16 -12.74
CA VAL A 4 9.82 15.17 -11.29
C VAL A 4 11.02 16.09 -11.05
N ARG A 5 12.08 16.00 -11.87
CA ARG A 5 13.25 16.87 -11.75
C ARG A 5 12.85 18.34 -11.85
N ASN A 6 12.15 18.72 -12.90
CA ASN A 6 11.69 20.10 -13.12
C ASN A 6 10.77 20.61 -12.00
N THR A 7 9.95 19.72 -11.41
CA THR A 7 9.11 20.07 -10.27
C THR A 7 9.94 20.35 -9.04
N ILE A 8 10.91 19.48 -8.73
CA ILE A 8 11.82 19.66 -7.57
C ILE A 8 12.71 20.89 -7.73
N GLU A 9 13.22 21.16 -8.94
CA GLU A 9 14.03 22.34 -9.24
C GLU A 9 13.26 23.66 -9.10
N LYS A 10 11.97 23.65 -9.42
CA LYS A 10 11.08 24.81 -9.28
C LYS A 10 10.49 24.97 -7.88
N ASP A 11 10.63 23.96 -7.01
CA ASP A 11 10.14 24.04 -5.66
C ASP A 11 10.97 25.01 -4.82
N ILE A 12 10.26 25.89 -4.10
CA ILE A 12 10.89 26.93 -3.28
C ILE A 12 11.19 26.34 -1.92
N HIS A 13 12.48 26.30 -1.58
CA HIS A 13 12.93 25.91 -0.25
C HIS A 13 12.59 27.03 0.76
N LYS A 14 11.58 26.80 1.61
CA LYS A 14 11.02 27.82 2.52
C LYS A 14 11.90 28.10 3.72
N ASN A 15 12.59 27.07 4.22
CA ASN A 15 13.43 27.18 5.41
C ASN A 15 14.84 26.63 5.14
N PRO A 16 15.87 27.49 5.02
CA PRO A 16 17.23 27.04 4.75
C PRO A 16 17.84 26.14 5.85
N MET A 17 17.27 26.15 7.05
CA MET A 17 17.74 25.34 8.19
C MET A 17 17.22 23.91 8.15
N ASP A 18 16.15 23.64 7.43
CA ASP A 18 15.57 22.31 7.24
C ASP A 18 16.03 21.69 5.92
N SER A 19 16.18 20.38 5.89
CA SER A 19 16.34 19.68 4.61
C SER A 19 15.02 19.73 3.82
N ARG A 20 15.08 19.65 2.48
CA ARG A 20 13.87 19.56 1.65
C ARG A 20 12.97 18.36 2.03
N THR A 21 13.58 17.27 2.46
CA THR A 21 12.86 16.09 2.97
C THR A 21 12.08 16.42 4.25
N ASP A 22 12.69 17.14 5.19
CA ASP A 22 12.03 17.51 6.44
C ASP A 22 10.91 18.53 6.21
N GLU A 23 11.08 19.46 5.27
CA GLU A 23 9.99 20.36 4.87
C GLU A 23 8.81 19.59 4.27
N ALA A 24 9.07 18.66 3.37
CA ALA A 24 8.04 17.82 2.78
C ALA A 24 7.31 16.98 3.83
N LEU A 25 8.04 16.39 4.79
CA LEU A 25 7.47 15.65 5.91
C LEU A 25 6.56 16.53 6.78
N LYS A 26 7.01 17.75 7.11
CA LYS A 26 6.22 18.70 7.88
C LYS A 26 4.96 19.15 7.13
N GLU A 27 5.02 19.34 5.82
CA GLU A 27 3.86 19.68 5.01
C GLU A 27 2.85 18.53 4.94
N ILE A 28 3.31 17.30 4.77
CA ILE A 28 2.45 16.11 4.82
C ILE A 28 1.77 15.99 6.19
N TYR A 29 2.53 16.21 7.27
CA TYR A 29 1.99 16.15 8.63
C TYR A 29 0.89 17.20 8.85
N GLU A 30 1.11 18.44 8.41
CA GLU A 30 0.12 19.51 8.52
C GLU A 30 -1.19 19.19 7.78
N ARG A 31 -1.11 18.52 6.62
CA ARG A 31 -2.28 18.04 5.87
C ARG A 31 -3.02 16.93 6.58
N LEU A 32 -2.30 16.03 7.28
CA LEU A 32 -2.89 14.91 8.00
C LEU A 32 -3.43 15.30 9.39
N ARG A 33 -2.82 16.28 10.02
CA ARG A 33 -3.15 16.77 11.38
C ARG A 33 -3.08 18.30 11.46
N PRO A 34 -4.05 19.00 10.89
CA PRO A 34 -4.05 20.45 10.91
C PRO A 34 -4.14 20.98 12.34
N GLY A 35 -3.31 22.00 12.66
CA GLY A 35 -3.32 22.67 13.96
C GLY A 35 -2.42 22.05 15.06
N GLU A 36 -1.78 20.91 14.80
CA GLU A 36 -0.76 20.36 15.71
C GLU A 36 0.65 20.88 15.42
N PRO A 37 1.53 20.98 16.45
CA PRO A 37 2.93 21.35 16.24
C PRO A 37 3.64 20.32 15.34
N LYS A 38 4.27 20.81 14.26
CA LYS A 38 4.94 19.98 13.27
C LYS A 38 6.45 19.95 13.48
N THR A 39 6.97 18.79 13.84
CA THR A 39 8.42 18.51 13.85
C THR A 39 8.75 17.45 12.81
N ALA A 40 9.98 17.41 12.30
CA ALA A 40 10.40 16.37 11.34
C ALA A 40 10.29 14.97 11.95
N GLU A 41 10.63 14.83 13.24
CA GLU A 41 10.56 13.56 13.97
C GLU A 41 9.12 13.06 14.15
N SER A 42 8.19 13.94 14.60
CA SER A 42 6.78 13.57 14.76
C SER A 42 6.15 13.24 13.42
N SER A 43 6.50 13.94 12.35
CA SER A 43 6.04 13.70 10.99
C SER A 43 6.50 12.33 10.46
N ARG A 44 7.78 12.01 10.68
CA ARG A 44 8.38 10.73 10.31
C ARG A 44 7.72 9.57 11.06
N SER A 45 7.58 9.70 12.38
CA SER A 45 6.92 8.73 13.23
C SER A 45 5.45 8.49 12.82
N LEU A 46 4.71 9.55 12.47
CA LEU A 46 3.34 9.43 11.98
C LEU A 46 3.25 8.64 10.67
N LEU A 47 4.13 8.92 9.70
CA LEU A 47 4.13 8.22 8.41
C LEU A 47 4.52 6.75 8.56
N VAL A 48 5.55 6.45 9.37
CA VAL A 48 5.94 5.07 9.67
C VAL A 48 4.77 4.32 10.32
N ALA A 49 4.16 4.88 11.34
CA ALA A 49 3.02 4.25 12.02
C ALA A 49 1.80 4.07 11.11
N ARG A 50 1.60 4.95 10.12
CA ARG A 50 0.42 4.89 9.25
C ARG A 50 0.54 3.90 8.10
N PHE A 51 1.73 3.76 7.51
CA PHE A 51 1.93 2.95 6.30
C PHE A 51 2.70 1.66 6.52
N PHE A 52 3.61 1.65 7.49
CA PHE A 52 4.56 0.53 7.67
C PHE A 52 4.35 -0.26 8.95
N ASP A 53 3.50 0.20 9.88
CA ASP A 53 3.19 -0.52 11.10
C ASP A 53 2.15 -1.63 10.83
N PRO A 54 2.52 -2.93 10.99
CA PRO A 54 1.60 -4.04 10.74
C PRO A 54 0.39 -4.08 11.68
N HIS A 55 0.48 -3.40 12.83
CA HIS A 55 -0.65 -3.31 13.77
C HIS A 55 -1.72 -2.29 13.33
N ARG A 56 -1.33 -1.32 12.51
CA ARG A 56 -2.23 -0.23 12.06
C ARG A 56 -2.67 -0.37 10.62
N TYR A 57 -1.82 -0.93 9.78
CA TYR A 57 -2.09 -1.07 8.35
C TYR A 57 -1.80 -2.49 7.88
N ASP A 58 -2.82 -3.16 7.39
CA ASP A 58 -2.74 -4.53 6.91
C ASP A 58 -3.40 -4.63 5.53
N LEU A 59 -2.58 -4.89 4.52
CA LEU A 59 -3.04 -5.10 3.14
C LEU A 59 -3.87 -6.39 2.97
N ALA A 60 -3.75 -7.33 3.90
CA ALA A 60 -4.12 -8.73 3.72
C ALA A 60 -3.40 -9.38 2.51
N ALA A 61 -3.51 -10.67 2.34
CA ALA A 61 -2.91 -11.39 1.21
C ALA A 61 -3.45 -10.89 -0.14
N VAL A 62 -4.75 -10.54 -0.20
CA VAL A 62 -5.39 -10.02 -1.42
C VAL A 62 -4.83 -8.67 -1.84
N GLY A 63 -4.62 -7.74 -0.90
CA GLY A 63 -4.02 -6.44 -1.18
C GLY A 63 -2.58 -6.59 -1.67
N ARG A 64 -1.76 -7.42 -1.03
CA ARG A 64 -0.40 -7.71 -1.46
C ARG A 64 -0.37 -8.30 -2.87
N TYR A 65 -1.22 -9.30 -3.14
CA TYR A 65 -1.35 -9.87 -4.48
C TYR A 65 -1.70 -8.80 -5.54
N LYS A 66 -2.64 -7.91 -5.25
CA LYS A 66 -3.03 -6.83 -6.18
C LYS A 66 -1.89 -5.85 -6.45
N ILE A 67 -1.18 -5.42 -5.42
CA ILE A 67 0.00 -4.54 -5.56
C ILE A 67 1.07 -5.24 -6.38
N ASN A 68 1.44 -6.47 -6.05
CA ASN A 68 2.43 -7.23 -6.80
C ASN A 68 2.00 -7.42 -8.25
N LYS A 69 0.75 -7.80 -8.51
CA LYS A 69 0.23 -7.93 -9.87
C LYS A 69 0.35 -6.65 -10.69
N LYS A 70 0.20 -5.48 -10.06
CA LYS A 70 0.29 -4.19 -10.72
C LYS A 70 1.74 -3.72 -10.90
N LEU A 71 2.57 -3.89 -9.87
CA LEU A 71 3.91 -3.31 -9.78
C LEU A 71 5.05 -4.29 -10.10
N ASN A 72 4.76 -5.58 -10.25
CA ASN A 72 5.77 -6.56 -10.63
C ASN A 72 6.32 -6.23 -12.02
N ILE A 73 7.65 -6.30 -12.15
CA ILE A 73 8.34 -5.92 -13.37
C ILE A 73 7.90 -6.73 -14.60
N LYS A 74 7.60 -8.03 -14.45
CA LYS A 74 7.12 -8.89 -15.54
C LYS A 74 5.83 -8.33 -16.16
N ASN A 75 4.90 -7.86 -15.32
CA ASN A 75 3.65 -7.27 -15.79
C ASN A 75 3.84 -5.85 -16.34
N ARG A 76 4.81 -5.10 -15.79
CA ARG A 76 5.14 -3.75 -16.23
C ARG A 76 5.82 -3.73 -17.60
N LEU A 77 6.62 -4.74 -17.91
CA LEU A 77 7.32 -4.89 -19.19
C LEU A 77 6.42 -5.43 -20.30
N LEU A 78 5.32 -6.06 -19.98
CA LEU A 78 4.45 -6.70 -20.98
C LEU A 78 3.99 -5.69 -22.04
N ASN A 79 4.22 -6.05 -23.32
CA ASN A 79 3.92 -5.25 -24.52
C ASN A 79 4.73 -3.92 -24.61
N GLN A 80 5.81 -3.78 -23.86
CA GLN A 80 6.73 -2.65 -24.00
C GLN A 80 7.90 -3.04 -24.90
N THR A 81 8.45 -2.06 -25.61
CA THR A 81 9.67 -2.23 -26.46
C THR A 81 10.89 -1.84 -25.64
N LEU A 82 11.88 -2.71 -25.54
CA LEU A 82 13.12 -2.42 -24.83
C LEU A 82 13.93 -1.34 -25.54
N ALA A 83 14.44 -0.37 -24.79
CA ALA A 83 15.36 0.65 -25.29
C ALA A 83 16.84 0.23 -25.24
N GLU A 84 17.18 -0.74 -24.39
CA GLU A 84 18.55 -1.23 -24.17
C GLU A 84 18.57 -2.76 -24.18
N HIS A 85 19.75 -3.36 -24.51
CA HIS A 85 19.93 -4.79 -24.38
C HIS A 85 19.81 -5.23 -22.92
N LEU A 86 19.15 -6.35 -22.69
CA LEU A 86 19.17 -7.02 -21.40
C LEU A 86 20.33 -7.99 -21.38
N VAL A 87 21.27 -7.75 -20.48
CA VAL A 87 22.49 -8.52 -20.35
C VAL A 87 22.48 -9.21 -18.99
N ASP A 88 22.81 -10.48 -18.95
CA ASP A 88 23.03 -11.18 -17.69
C ASP A 88 24.28 -10.61 -17.01
N ALA A 89 24.12 -10.21 -15.74
CA ALA A 89 25.21 -9.59 -14.99
C ALA A 89 26.35 -10.59 -14.64
N GLU A 90 26.08 -11.90 -14.62
CA GLU A 90 27.05 -12.92 -14.27
C GLU A 90 27.81 -13.43 -15.48
N THR A 91 27.10 -13.70 -16.58
CA THR A 91 27.68 -14.30 -17.80
C THR A 91 28.08 -13.27 -18.85
N GLY A 92 27.51 -12.06 -18.81
CA GLY A 92 27.68 -11.05 -19.85
C GLY A 92 26.94 -11.36 -21.16
N GLU A 93 26.11 -12.40 -21.19
CA GLU A 93 25.33 -12.80 -22.36
C GLU A 93 24.13 -11.87 -22.57
N ILE A 94 23.84 -11.55 -23.83
CA ILE A 94 22.65 -10.77 -24.18
C ILE A 94 21.42 -11.70 -24.12
N LEU A 95 20.59 -11.53 -23.14
CA LEU A 95 19.34 -12.29 -22.97
C LEU A 95 18.24 -11.82 -23.93
N VAL A 96 18.13 -10.51 -24.13
CA VAL A 96 17.15 -9.91 -25.03
C VAL A 96 17.77 -8.67 -25.70
N GLU A 97 17.61 -8.55 -27.00
CA GLU A 97 18.14 -7.40 -27.75
C GLU A 97 17.27 -6.14 -27.58
N ALA A 98 17.92 -4.97 -27.67
CA ALA A 98 17.21 -3.69 -27.75
C ALA A 98 16.26 -3.66 -28.96
N GLY A 99 15.13 -2.98 -28.83
CA GLY A 99 14.10 -2.94 -29.87
C GLY A 99 13.15 -4.14 -29.85
N THR A 100 13.39 -5.15 -29.01
CA THR A 100 12.48 -6.29 -28.88
C THR A 100 11.24 -5.92 -28.10
N VAL A 101 10.05 -6.31 -28.60
CA VAL A 101 8.79 -6.19 -27.90
C VAL A 101 8.67 -7.30 -26.86
N MET A 102 8.48 -6.96 -25.62
CA MET A 102 8.36 -7.86 -24.48
C MET A 102 7.00 -8.58 -24.48
N THR A 103 6.87 -9.58 -25.35
CA THR A 103 5.71 -10.47 -25.36
C THR A 103 5.72 -11.41 -24.17
N ARG A 104 4.60 -12.08 -23.91
CA ARG A 104 4.50 -13.05 -22.80
C ARG A 104 5.56 -14.15 -22.92
N SER A 105 5.77 -14.67 -24.13
CA SER A 105 6.78 -15.71 -24.38
C SER A 105 8.21 -15.25 -24.11
N VAL A 106 8.55 -14.00 -24.46
CA VAL A 106 9.87 -13.42 -24.17
C VAL A 106 10.07 -13.23 -22.66
N ILE A 107 9.03 -12.75 -21.96
CA ILE A 107 9.10 -12.59 -20.49
C ILE A 107 9.23 -13.95 -19.81
N ASP A 108 8.51 -14.96 -20.28
CA ASP A 108 8.55 -16.30 -19.68
C ASP A 108 9.93 -16.98 -19.93
N SER A 109 10.62 -16.69 -21.05
CA SER A 109 11.95 -17.21 -21.32
C SER A 109 13.05 -16.66 -20.40
N ILE A 110 12.87 -15.43 -19.88
CA ILE A 110 13.80 -14.78 -18.92
C ILE A 110 13.20 -14.66 -17.52
N ALA A 111 12.14 -15.43 -17.22
CA ALA A 111 11.40 -15.28 -15.97
C ALA A 111 12.25 -15.58 -14.75
N GLU A 112 13.16 -16.57 -14.85
CA GLU A 112 14.07 -16.93 -13.77
C GLU A 112 15.08 -15.82 -13.47
N GLN A 113 15.67 -15.22 -14.51
CA GLN A 113 16.60 -14.10 -14.37
C GLN A 113 15.91 -12.87 -13.78
N LEU A 114 14.65 -12.60 -14.18
CA LEU A 114 13.86 -11.51 -13.60
C LEU A 114 13.56 -11.76 -12.12
N ASP A 115 13.25 -13.00 -11.73
CA ASP A 115 13.01 -13.36 -10.32
C ASP A 115 14.31 -13.30 -9.50
N ASN A 116 15.45 -13.63 -10.09
CA ASN A 116 16.77 -13.52 -9.47
C ASN A 116 17.30 -12.08 -9.42
N GLY A 117 16.54 -11.12 -9.92
CA GLY A 117 16.85 -9.70 -9.77
C GLY A 117 17.66 -9.12 -10.94
N LEU A 118 17.41 -9.57 -12.16
CA LEU A 118 17.98 -8.93 -13.36
C LEU A 118 17.73 -7.41 -13.34
N ASN A 119 18.76 -6.61 -13.62
CA ASN A 119 18.74 -5.15 -13.54
C ASN A 119 18.29 -4.60 -12.18
N LYS A 120 18.65 -5.28 -11.10
CA LYS A 120 18.41 -4.85 -9.74
C LYS A 120 19.23 -3.61 -9.42
N ILE A 121 18.59 -2.64 -8.82
CA ILE A 121 19.23 -1.46 -8.25
C ILE A 121 18.93 -1.39 -6.76
N THR A 122 19.93 -1.02 -5.99
CA THR A 122 19.76 -0.76 -4.57
C THR A 122 19.79 0.75 -4.35
N TYR A 123 18.69 1.29 -3.86
CA TYR A 123 18.61 2.67 -3.42
C TYR A 123 18.93 2.72 -1.94
N ILE A 124 19.95 3.49 -1.56
CA ILE A 124 20.32 3.74 -0.17
C ILE A 124 19.73 5.10 0.22
N PRO A 125 18.72 5.13 1.11
CA PRO A 125 18.16 6.38 1.58
C PRO A 125 19.21 7.18 2.36
N ASN A 126 19.09 8.50 2.33
CA ASN A 126 19.89 9.38 3.20
C ASN A 126 19.30 9.39 4.63
N ASP A 127 20.03 9.96 5.58
CA ASP A 127 19.65 10.01 7.00
C ASP A 127 18.33 10.76 7.27
N SER A 128 17.93 11.62 6.33
CA SER A 128 16.64 12.35 6.40
C SER A 128 15.44 11.56 5.90
N ALA A 129 15.64 10.33 5.36
CA ALA A 129 14.54 9.52 4.83
C ALA A 129 13.62 9.00 5.94
N VAL A 130 12.38 8.66 5.57
CA VAL A 130 11.39 8.07 6.50
C VAL A 130 11.85 6.71 6.99
N LEU A 131 12.43 5.93 6.08
CA LEU A 131 13.06 4.64 6.37
C LEU A 131 14.49 4.68 5.88
N THR A 132 15.41 4.18 6.68
CA THR A 132 16.85 4.19 6.43
C THR A 132 17.37 2.89 5.83
N GLU A 133 16.52 1.87 5.73
CA GLU A 133 16.90 0.59 5.15
C GLU A 133 17.09 0.68 3.63
N PRO A 134 18.07 -0.04 3.06
CA PRO A 134 18.26 -0.11 1.62
C PRO A 134 17.01 -0.64 0.91
N VAL A 135 16.63 0.00 -0.18
CA VAL A 135 15.45 -0.38 -0.98
C VAL A 135 15.91 -1.03 -2.27
N GLU A 136 15.53 -2.28 -2.48
CA GLU A 136 15.81 -3.01 -3.70
C GLU A 136 14.67 -2.83 -4.71
N LEU A 137 15.03 -2.49 -5.95
CA LEU A 137 14.11 -2.24 -7.05
C LEU A 137 14.69 -2.86 -8.33
N GLN A 138 13.83 -3.13 -9.30
CA GLN A 138 14.25 -3.48 -10.66
C GLN A 138 13.95 -2.32 -11.61
N LYS A 139 14.93 -1.96 -12.44
CA LYS A 139 14.86 -0.81 -13.33
C LYS A 139 15.11 -1.22 -14.77
N PHE A 140 14.20 -0.86 -15.66
CA PHE A 140 14.31 -1.12 -17.10
C PHE A 140 14.05 0.15 -17.90
N LYS A 141 14.65 0.24 -19.07
CA LYS A 141 14.41 1.32 -20.00
C LYS A 141 13.63 0.79 -21.22
N VAL A 142 12.55 1.47 -21.53
CA VAL A 142 11.67 1.13 -22.66
C VAL A 142 11.44 2.36 -23.53
N VAL A 143 11.10 2.11 -24.77
CA VAL A 143 10.74 3.16 -25.74
C VAL A 143 9.32 3.64 -25.45
N ALA A 144 9.09 4.96 -25.48
CA ALA A 144 7.77 5.51 -25.26
C ALA A 144 6.81 5.14 -26.40
N PRO A 145 5.55 4.76 -26.11
CA PRO A 145 4.56 4.54 -27.14
C PRO A 145 4.35 5.82 -27.97
N GLY A 146 4.55 5.72 -29.29
CA GLY A 146 4.35 6.82 -30.22
C GLY A 146 5.56 7.75 -30.45
N ASP A 147 6.66 7.59 -29.73
CA ASP A 147 7.90 8.34 -29.92
C ASP A 147 9.12 7.41 -29.79
N PRO A 148 9.70 6.94 -30.92
CA PRO A 148 10.83 6.00 -30.91
C PRO A 148 12.11 6.55 -30.27
N ASP A 149 12.28 7.86 -30.26
CA ASP A 149 13.49 8.52 -29.73
C ASP A 149 13.40 8.78 -28.23
N ARG A 150 12.20 8.62 -27.65
CA ARG A 150 11.97 8.88 -26.24
C ARG A 150 12.08 7.61 -25.40
N VAL A 151 13.02 7.63 -24.47
CA VAL A 151 13.24 6.52 -23.53
C VAL A 151 12.58 6.80 -22.18
N VAL A 152 11.78 5.85 -21.70
CA VAL A 152 11.08 5.93 -20.43
C VAL A 152 11.60 4.86 -19.49
N THR A 153 11.80 5.22 -18.24
CA THR A 153 12.23 4.29 -17.19
C THR A 153 11.02 3.66 -16.51
N ILE A 154 11.02 2.33 -16.44
CA ILE A 154 10.07 1.53 -15.67
C ILE A 154 10.78 0.99 -14.42
N ILE A 155 10.13 1.10 -13.27
CA ILE A 155 10.61 0.57 -11.98
C ILE A 155 9.59 -0.44 -11.46
N GLY A 156 10.05 -1.62 -11.08
CA GLY A 156 9.25 -2.65 -10.39
C GLY A 156 9.59 -2.75 -8.90
N ASN A 157 8.69 -3.32 -8.12
CA ASN A 157 8.77 -3.40 -6.66
C ASN A 157 9.57 -4.58 -6.11
N ALA A 158 10.41 -5.23 -6.90
CA ALA A 158 11.17 -6.43 -6.52
C ALA A 158 10.31 -7.61 -6.00
N ASN A 159 9.01 -7.59 -6.27
CA ASN A 159 8.04 -8.67 -5.99
C ASN A 159 8.10 -9.20 -4.55
N PRO A 160 7.76 -8.41 -3.52
CA PRO A 160 7.79 -8.88 -2.14
C PRO A 160 6.89 -10.11 -1.94
N SER A 161 7.28 -11.00 -1.03
CA SER A 161 6.52 -12.22 -0.70
C SER A 161 5.09 -11.88 -0.26
N ASP A 162 4.13 -12.75 -0.59
CA ASP A 162 2.72 -12.65 -0.16
C ASP A 162 2.54 -12.62 1.37
N LYS A 163 3.57 -13.01 2.12
CA LYS A 163 3.57 -12.92 3.59
C LYS A 163 3.77 -11.48 4.09
N VAL A 164 4.32 -10.59 3.26
CA VAL A 164 4.53 -9.18 3.61
C VAL A 164 3.19 -8.45 3.46
N ARG A 165 2.56 -8.15 4.58
CA ARG A 165 1.20 -7.57 4.66
C ARG A 165 1.16 -6.05 4.81
N THR A 166 2.32 -5.41 4.89
CA THR A 166 2.46 -3.94 4.93
C THR A 166 2.95 -3.42 3.59
N VAL A 167 2.70 -2.15 3.32
CA VAL A 167 3.32 -1.46 2.19
C VAL A 167 4.83 -1.39 2.42
N THR A 168 5.62 -1.57 1.38
CA THR A 168 7.08 -1.41 1.43
C THR A 168 7.52 -0.12 0.74
N PRO A 169 8.70 0.42 1.04
CA PRO A 169 9.24 1.57 0.32
C PRO A 169 9.40 1.31 -1.19
N ALA A 170 9.72 0.06 -1.56
CA ALA A 170 9.79 -0.38 -2.94
C ALA A 170 8.43 -0.26 -3.66
N ASP A 171 7.33 -0.59 -2.98
CA ASP A 171 5.98 -0.43 -3.52
C ASP A 171 5.68 1.05 -3.82
N ILE A 172 6.03 1.96 -2.90
CA ILE A 172 5.78 3.39 -3.07
C ILE A 172 6.57 3.94 -4.27
N LEU A 173 7.86 3.60 -4.38
CA LEU A 173 8.69 4.06 -5.50
C LEU A 173 8.23 3.48 -6.84
N ALA A 174 7.83 2.21 -6.86
CA ALA A 174 7.30 1.57 -8.05
C ALA A 174 5.93 2.16 -8.45
N GLU A 175 5.07 2.48 -7.48
CA GLU A 175 3.77 3.13 -7.71
C GLU A 175 3.95 4.55 -8.27
N MET A 176 4.85 5.33 -7.70
CA MET A 176 5.17 6.66 -8.23
C MET A 176 5.69 6.57 -9.67
N SER A 177 6.58 5.61 -9.96
CA SER A 177 7.04 5.33 -11.33
C SER A 177 5.88 4.93 -12.24
N TYR A 178 4.96 4.09 -11.76
CA TYR A 178 3.77 3.69 -12.52
C TYR A 178 2.90 4.89 -12.85
N PHE A 179 2.61 5.74 -11.87
CA PHE A 179 1.80 6.95 -12.05
C PHE A 179 2.41 7.89 -13.09
N LEU A 180 3.74 8.13 -13.03
CA LEU A 180 4.44 8.94 -14.02
C LEU A 180 4.41 8.33 -15.43
N ASN A 181 4.51 7.02 -15.51
CA ASN A 181 4.50 6.29 -16.78
C ASN A 181 3.11 6.30 -17.45
N LEU A 182 2.02 6.46 -16.67
CA LEU A 182 0.68 6.67 -17.24
C LEU A 182 0.62 7.94 -18.12
N ALA A 183 1.32 9.01 -17.75
CA ALA A 183 1.43 10.23 -18.56
C ALA A 183 2.18 10.00 -19.88
N GLU A 184 3.04 8.97 -19.94
CA GLU A 184 3.77 8.55 -21.15
C GLU A 184 3.03 7.46 -21.95
N GLY A 185 1.78 7.17 -21.61
CA GLY A 185 0.98 6.13 -22.27
C GLY A 185 1.36 4.70 -21.89
N ILE A 186 2.21 4.51 -20.88
CA ILE A 186 2.63 3.20 -20.38
C ILE A 186 1.82 2.84 -19.14
N GLY A 187 1.05 1.78 -19.23
CA GLY A 187 0.17 1.30 -18.16
C GLY A 187 -1.30 1.54 -18.46
N ARG A 188 -2.14 1.27 -17.49
CA ARG A 188 -3.61 1.39 -17.60
C ARG A 188 -4.19 1.91 -16.30
N VAL A 189 -5.12 2.83 -16.39
CA VAL A 189 -5.94 3.27 -15.26
C VAL A 189 -6.95 2.17 -14.94
N ASP A 190 -7.11 1.87 -13.64
CA ASP A 190 -8.09 0.87 -13.20
C ASP A 190 -9.47 1.52 -13.02
N ASP A 191 -10.51 0.77 -13.37
CA ASP A 191 -11.88 1.13 -13.05
C ASP A 191 -12.16 0.84 -11.57
N ILE A 192 -12.46 1.89 -10.82
CA ILE A 192 -12.72 1.82 -9.36
C ILE A 192 -13.98 0.99 -9.07
N ASP A 193 -14.99 1.06 -9.91
CA ASP A 193 -16.29 0.39 -9.69
C ASP A 193 -16.29 -1.08 -10.15
N HIS A 194 -15.28 -1.50 -10.89
CA HIS A 194 -15.15 -2.89 -11.32
C HIS A 194 -14.92 -3.80 -10.11
N LEU A 195 -15.76 -4.86 -9.97
CA LEU A 195 -15.68 -5.78 -8.82
C LEU A 195 -14.33 -6.53 -8.70
N GLY A 196 -13.54 -6.59 -9.77
CA GLY A 196 -12.15 -7.05 -9.71
C GLY A 196 -11.22 -6.14 -8.90
N ASN A 197 -11.57 -4.85 -8.73
CA ASN A 197 -10.81 -3.85 -7.98
C ASN A 197 -11.48 -3.48 -6.65
N ARG A 198 -12.74 -3.86 -6.47
CA ARG A 198 -13.53 -3.60 -5.28
C ARG A 198 -13.79 -4.91 -4.54
N ARG A 199 -13.12 -5.08 -3.41
CA ARG A 199 -13.21 -6.32 -2.62
C ARG A 199 -14.43 -6.29 -1.70
N ILE A 200 -15.18 -7.39 -1.68
CA ILE A 200 -16.28 -7.60 -0.73
C ILE A 200 -15.69 -8.22 0.55
N ARG A 201 -15.97 -7.62 1.69
CA ARG A 201 -15.56 -8.14 2.99
C ARG A 201 -16.68 -8.96 3.61
N ALA A 202 -16.39 -10.22 3.94
CA ALA A 202 -17.33 -11.09 4.64
C ALA A 202 -17.44 -10.74 6.13
N VAL A 203 -18.50 -11.21 6.78
CA VAL A 203 -18.77 -10.98 8.21
C VAL A 203 -17.60 -11.42 9.09
N GLY A 204 -16.96 -12.54 8.79
CA GLY A 204 -15.81 -13.03 9.56
C GLY A 204 -14.65 -12.04 9.61
N GLU A 205 -14.34 -11.37 8.49
CA GLU A 205 -13.30 -10.34 8.44
C GLU A 205 -13.69 -9.08 9.22
N LEU A 206 -14.94 -8.66 9.13
CA LEU A 206 -15.45 -7.52 9.88
C LEU A 206 -15.39 -7.77 11.40
N LEU A 207 -15.77 -8.97 11.85
CA LEU A 207 -15.67 -9.38 13.24
C LEU A 207 -14.21 -9.49 13.71
N ALA A 208 -13.32 -10.06 12.88
CA ALA A 208 -11.90 -10.14 13.20
C ALA A 208 -11.30 -8.75 13.45
N ASN A 209 -11.71 -7.75 12.67
CA ASN A 209 -11.27 -6.37 12.88
C ASN A 209 -11.78 -5.77 14.20
N GLN A 210 -13.02 -6.07 14.61
CA GLN A 210 -13.55 -5.63 15.89
C GLN A 210 -12.86 -6.32 17.07
N VAL A 211 -12.59 -7.62 16.97
CA VAL A 211 -11.81 -8.35 17.98
C VAL A 211 -10.41 -7.75 18.10
N ARG A 212 -9.73 -7.48 17.00
CA ARG A 212 -8.40 -6.84 16.98
C ARG A 212 -8.43 -5.47 17.67
N LEU A 213 -9.43 -4.64 17.38
CA LEU A 213 -9.63 -3.35 18.04
C LEU A 213 -9.84 -3.51 19.56
N GLY A 214 -10.66 -4.47 19.96
CA GLY A 214 -10.89 -4.80 21.37
C GLY A 214 -9.63 -5.28 22.08
N LEU A 215 -8.82 -6.12 21.42
CA LEU A 215 -7.54 -6.61 21.94
C LEU A 215 -6.50 -5.47 22.08
N SER A 216 -6.40 -4.57 21.11
CA SER A 216 -5.53 -3.40 21.22
C SER A 216 -5.90 -2.47 22.38
N ARG A 217 -7.21 -2.26 22.62
CA ARG A 217 -7.70 -1.51 23.78
C ARG A 217 -7.36 -2.24 25.09
N MET A 218 -7.50 -3.55 25.11
CA MET A 218 -7.15 -4.38 26.27
C MET A 218 -5.64 -4.35 26.53
N GLU A 219 -4.78 -4.51 25.52
CA GLU A 219 -3.33 -4.41 25.64
C GLU A 219 -2.90 -3.07 26.24
N ARG A 220 -3.47 -1.95 25.77
CA ARG A 220 -3.18 -0.63 26.34
C ARG A 220 -3.53 -0.56 27.82
N ASN A 221 -4.71 -1.04 28.19
CA ASN A 221 -5.15 -1.06 29.60
C ASN A 221 -4.25 -1.95 30.48
N VAL A 222 -3.79 -3.08 29.94
CA VAL A 222 -2.83 -3.97 30.61
C VAL A 222 -1.52 -3.22 30.84
N ARG A 223 -0.98 -2.58 29.81
CA ARG A 223 0.27 -1.82 29.89
C ARG A 223 0.21 -0.68 30.89
N GLU A 224 -0.91 0.07 30.90
CA GLU A 224 -1.16 1.14 31.88
C GLU A 224 -1.20 0.59 33.31
N ARG A 225 -1.89 -0.53 33.55
CA ARG A 225 -1.93 -1.16 34.87
C ARG A 225 -0.58 -1.68 35.35
N MET A 226 0.19 -2.28 34.45
CA MET A 226 1.56 -2.76 34.76
C MET A 226 2.52 -1.63 35.11
N SER A 227 2.30 -0.42 34.59
CA SER A 227 3.15 0.74 34.89
C SER A 227 2.82 1.40 36.24
N VAL A 228 1.61 1.18 36.77
CA VAL A 228 1.14 1.86 37.99
C VAL A 228 1.20 0.95 39.21
N GLN A 229 1.10 -0.36 39.06
CA GLN A 229 1.03 -1.31 40.16
C GLN A 229 2.38 -1.99 40.40
N ASP A 230 2.61 -2.37 41.65
CA ASP A 230 3.83 -3.05 42.09
C ASP A 230 3.90 -4.48 41.51
N ASN A 231 4.97 -4.81 40.82
CA ASN A 231 5.13 -6.05 40.04
C ASN A 231 5.14 -7.34 40.92
N GLU A 232 5.41 -7.24 42.23
CA GLU A 232 5.54 -8.40 43.11
C GLU A 232 4.19 -9.05 43.46
N VAL A 233 3.06 -8.38 43.28
CA VAL A 233 1.72 -8.88 43.70
C VAL A 233 0.77 -9.08 42.50
N LEU A 234 1.21 -8.78 41.28
CA LEU A 234 0.36 -8.80 40.09
C LEU A 234 0.09 -10.23 39.61
N THR A 235 -1.20 -10.59 39.49
CA THR A 235 -1.64 -11.79 38.78
C THR A 235 -2.26 -11.48 37.42
N PRO A 236 -2.14 -12.36 36.40
CA PRO A 236 -2.75 -12.16 35.10
C PRO A 236 -4.26 -11.92 35.17
N GLN A 237 -4.95 -12.53 36.10
CA GLN A 237 -6.41 -12.38 36.30
C GLN A 237 -6.82 -10.98 36.76
N GLN A 238 -5.96 -10.28 37.50
CA GLN A 238 -6.21 -8.91 37.95
C GLN A 238 -5.93 -7.87 36.87
N ILE A 239 -4.99 -8.17 35.97
CA ILE A 239 -4.56 -7.24 34.93
C ILE A 239 -5.45 -7.33 33.70
N ILE A 240 -5.82 -8.54 33.27
CA ILE A 240 -6.57 -8.79 32.05
C ILE A 240 -8.06 -8.49 32.29
N ASN A 241 -8.60 -7.57 31.46
CA ASN A 241 -10.02 -7.24 31.46
C ASN A 241 -10.61 -7.49 30.07
N ILE A 242 -11.56 -8.40 29.97
CA ILE A 242 -12.23 -8.77 28.71
C ILE A 242 -13.26 -7.73 28.23
N ARG A 243 -13.65 -6.78 29.09
CA ARG A 243 -14.70 -5.80 28.76
C ARG A 243 -14.45 -5.00 27.48
N PRO A 244 -13.21 -4.56 27.13
CA PRO A 244 -12.96 -3.83 25.88
C PRO A 244 -13.27 -4.65 24.63
N VAL A 245 -12.99 -5.97 24.66
CA VAL A 245 -13.30 -6.88 23.54
C VAL A 245 -14.81 -7.07 23.41
N THR A 246 -15.48 -7.34 24.53
CA THR A 246 -16.95 -7.51 24.55
C THR A 246 -17.66 -6.23 24.12
N ALA A 247 -17.16 -5.04 24.56
CA ALA A 247 -17.70 -3.76 24.16
C ALA A 247 -17.56 -3.50 22.66
N ALA A 248 -16.40 -3.80 22.06
CA ALA A 248 -16.18 -3.63 20.62
C ALA A 248 -17.12 -4.51 19.78
N ILE A 249 -17.36 -5.76 20.20
CA ILE A 249 -18.28 -6.66 19.52
C ILE A 249 -19.73 -6.17 19.67
N LYS A 250 -20.13 -5.76 20.87
CA LYS A 250 -21.48 -5.18 21.10
C LYS A 250 -21.71 -3.90 20.33
N GLU A 251 -20.70 -3.03 20.24
CA GLU A 251 -20.73 -1.80 19.45
C GLU A 251 -20.95 -2.10 17.95
N PHE A 252 -20.28 -3.13 17.42
CA PHE A 252 -20.47 -3.54 16.04
C PHE A 252 -21.90 -3.98 15.74
N PHE A 253 -22.48 -4.85 16.56
CA PHE A 253 -23.85 -5.32 16.33
C PHE A 253 -24.94 -4.29 16.67
N GLY A 254 -24.68 -3.37 17.59
CA GLY A 254 -25.66 -2.39 18.05
C GLY A 254 -25.63 -1.04 17.33
N SER A 255 -24.46 -0.62 16.82
CA SER A 255 -24.26 0.74 16.29
C SER A 255 -23.68 0.78 14.90
N SER A 256 -23.14 -0.33 14.36
CA SER A 256 -22.55 -0.35 13.02
C SER A 256 -23.66 -0.24 11.97
N GLN A 257 -23.44 0.63 10.99
CA GLN A 257 -24.31 0.76 9.81
C GLN A 257 -24.36 -0.51 8.95
N LEU A 258 -23.37 -1.40 9.08
CA LEU A 258 -23.32 -2.68 8.38
C LEU A 258 -24.16 -3.77 9.07
N SER A 259 -24.51 -3.58 10.36
CA SER A 259 -25.42 -4.44 11.09
C SER A 259 -26.86 -3.87 10.98
N GLN A 260 -27.69 -4.51 10.21
CA GLN A 260 -29.04 -4.05 9.89
C GLN A 260 -30.07 -5.10 10.27
N PHE A 261 -31.29 -4.70 10.57
CA PHE A 261 -32.42 -5.60 10.70
C PHE A 261 -32.72 -6.22 9.34
N MET A 262 -32.96 -7.54 9.33
CA MET A 262 -33.30 -8.24 8.11
C MET A 262 -34.76 -7.97 7.74
N ASP A 263 -35.01 -7.65 6.47
CA ASP A 263 -36.35 -7.54 5.91
C ASP A 263 -37.00 -8.91 5.83
N GLN A 264 -38.13 -9.12 6.56
CA GLN A 264 -38.81 -10.41 6.65
C GLN A 264 -40.30 -10.33 6.31
N HIS A 265 -40.79 -9.17 5.86
CA HIS A 265 -42.23 -8.99 5.53
C HIS A 265 -42.61 -9.62 4.18
N ASN A 266 -41.73 -9.57 3.20
CA ASN A 266 -41.94 -10.09 1.87
C ASN A 266 -40.79 -11.04 1.51
N PRO A 267 -41.06 -12.29 1.07
CA PRO A 267 -40.03 -13.25 0.69
C PRO A 267 -39.05 -12.73 -0.37
N LEU A 268 -39.53 -11.93 -1.33
CA LEU A 268 -38.68 -11.32 -2.36
C LEU A 268 -37.75 -10.25 -1.73
N SER A 269 -38.25 -9.43 -0.83
CA SER A 269 -37.49 -8.44 -0.10
C SER A 269 -36.42 -9.09 0.78
N GLU A 270 -36.78 -10.16 1.48
CA GLU A 270 -35.85 -10.97 2.26
C GLU A 270 -34.73 -11.55 1.40
N LEU A 271 -35.07 -12.14 0.27
CA LEU A 271 -34.07 -12.71 -0.65
C LEU A 271 -33.15 -11.63 -1.22
N SER A 272 -33.67 -10.49 -1.64
CA SER A 272 -32.88 -9.38 -2.17
C SER A 272 -31.97 -8.77 -1.10
N HIS A 273 -32.41 -8.68 0.14
CA HIS A 273 -31.61 -8.22 1.27
C HIS A 273 -30.45 -9.18 1.57
N LYS A 274 -30.69 -10.50 1.54
CA LYS A 274 -29.64 -11.53 1.72
C LYS A 274 -28.59 -11.52 0.60
N ARG A 275 -28.97 -11.11 -0.61
CA ARG A 275 -28.09 -11.04 -1.77
C ARG A 275 -27.39 -9.69 -1.96
N ARG A 276 -27.59 -8.74 -1.05
CA ARG A 276 -27.00 -7.41 -1.13
C ARG A 276 -25.48 -7.49 -0.94
N LEU A 277 -24.73 -6.94 -1.89
CA LEU A 277 -23.26 -6.89 -1.85
C LEU A 277 -22.72 -5.56 -1.34
N SER A 278 -23.46 -4.47 -1.55
CA SER A 278 -23.07 -3.13 -1.10
C SER A 278 -24.10 -2.58 -0.12
N ALA A 279 -23.64 -1.95 0.95
CA ALA A 279 -24.52 -1.23 1.86
C ALA A 279 -25.11 0.05 1.24
N LEU A 280 -24.50 0.57 0.17
CA LEU A 280 -24.94 1.77 -0.54
C LEU A 280 -25.99 1.46 -1.60
N GLY A 281 -26.89 2.41 -1.83
CA GLY A 281 -27.85 2.38 -2.91
C GLY A 281 -29.32 2.26 -2.46
N PRO A 282 -30.26 1.98 -3.40
CA PRO A 282 -31.68 1.91 -3.09
C PRO A 282 -32.00 0.90 -1.99
N GLY A 283 -32.71 1.35 -0.94
CA GLY A 283 -33.03 0.53 0.23
C GLY A 283 -31.87 0.32 1.21
N GLY A 284 -30.73 1.00 1.03
CA GLY A 284 -29.56 0.97 1.91
C GLY A 284 -29.12 2.36 2.33
N LEU A 285 -27.80 2.49 2.62
CA LEU A 285 -27.18 3.73 3.06
C LEU A 285 -27.01 4.72 1.90
N THR A 286 -27.12 6.01 2.20
CA THR A 286 -26.69 7.09 1.29
C THR A 286 -25.20 7.39 1.48
N ARG A 287 -24.53 7.96 0.46
CA ARG A 287 -23.10 8.31 0.55
C ARG A 287 -22.77 9.24 1.71
N ASP A 288 -23.70 10.12 2.06
CA ASP A 288 -23.54 11.10 3.16
C ASP A 288 -23.57 10.45 4.55
N ARG A 289 -24.07 9.22 4.65
CA ARG A 289 -24.20 8.45 5.89
C ARG A 289 -23.28 7.23 5.98
N ALA A 290 -22.42 7.03 4.97
CA ALA A 290 -21.53 5.87 4.89
C ALA A 290 -20.08 6.18 5.42
#